data_95c69e9312e8bd6fa81826947a93fc7c
#
_entry.id   95c69e9312e8bd6fa81826947a93fc7c
#
_cell.length_a   1.000
_cell.length_b   1.000
_cell.length_c   1.000
_cell.angle_alpha   90.00
_cell.angle_beta   90.00
_cell.angle_gamma   90.00
#
_symmetry.space_group_name_H-M   'P 1'
#
loop_
_entity.id
_entity.type
_entity.pdbx_description
1 polymer ?
#
loop_
_entity_poly.entity_id
_entity_poly.type
_entity_poly.pdbx_seq_one_letter_code
_entity_poly.pdbx_strand_id
1 'polypeptide(L)'
;LRTFQPMLRTALLCVIIAVVALTALSEVGVNVAPLLAGAGIVGIAVGFGSQKLVQDLITGLFLLLENVVQVGDVVTVSGLTGTVENVSIRTIRLRASDGSVHIVPFSAVTSVTNASRGAGNAAVNVSVSYKEDTDRVGQLLKDIVKEMREEAEYRPLIRSDLELWGVDKVDGSMATIVGQI
;
A
#
# COMPACT_ATOMS: atom_id res chain seq x y z
N LEU A 1 -26.22 -6.37 -1.21
CA LEU A 1 -26.27 -7.74 -0.65
C LEU A 1 -27.48 -8.56 -1.15
N ARG A 2 -28.65 -7.94 -1.40
CA ARG A 2 -29.86 -8.67 -1.81
C ARG A 2 -29.76 -9.34 -3.21
N THR A 3 -28.94 -8.83 -4.10
CA THR A 3 -28.77 -9.37 -5.46
C THR A 3 -27.72 -10.47 -5.53
N PHE A 4 -26.73 -10.46 -4.64
CA PHE A 4 -25.63 -11.43 -4.64
C PHE A 4 -26.03 -12.80 -4.09
N GLN A 5 -26.92 -12.82 -3.10
CA GLN A 5 -27.38 -14.05 -2.46
C GLN A 5 -28.09 -15.03 -3.42
N PRO A 6 -29.03 -14.58 -4.28
CA PRO A 6 -29.67 -15.50 -5.25
C PRO A 6 -28.69 -16.03 -6.30
N MET A 7 -27.73 -15.19 -6.76
CA MET A 7 -26.72 -15.65 -7.73
C MET A 7 -25.82 -16.75 -7.14
N LEU A 8 -25.33 -16.57 -5.90
CA LEU A 8 -24.51 -17.56 -5.22
C LEU A 8 -25.29 -18.87 -4.99
N ARG A 9 -26.55 -18.76 -4.57
CA ARG A 9 -27.44 -19.92 -4.39
C ARG A 9 -27.64 -20.69 -5.69
N THR A 10 -27.90 -19.99 -6.79
CA THR A 10 -28.09 -20.63 -8.10
C THR A 10 -26.81 -21.31 -8.56
N ALA A 11 -25.64 -20.66 -8.45
CA ALA A 11 -24.36 -21.27 -8.80
C ALA A 11 -24.09 -22.54 -7.97
N LEU A 12 -24.33 -22.48 -6.66
CA LEU A 12 -24.15 -23.64 -5.77
C LEU A 12 -25.10 -24.77 -6.12
N LEU A 13 -26.38 -24.47 -6.41
CA LEU A 13 -27.37 -25.48 -6.84
C LEU A 13 -26.97 -26.14 -8.16
N CYS A 14 -26.47 -25.37 -9.13
CA CYS A 14 -25.97 -25.92 -10.39
C CYS A 14 -24.84 -26.92 -10.18
N VAL A 15 -23.88 -26.58 -9.30
CA VAL A 15 -22.77 -27.50 -8.97
C VAL A 15 -23.28 -28.76 -8.28
N ILE A 16 -24.17 -28.63 -7.29
CA ILE A 16 -24.75 -29.78 -6.59
C ILE A 16 -25.52 -30.69 -7.58
N ILE A 17 -26.35 -30.10 -8.43
CA ILE A 17 -27.12 -30.86 -9.44
C ILE A 17 -26.15 -31.59 -10.39
N ALA A 18 -25.07 -30.93 -10.84
CA ALA A 18 -24.09 -31.57 -11.73
C ALA A 18 -23.39 -32.75 -11.04
N VAL A 19 -22.98 -32.60 -9.76
CA VAL A 19 -22.37 -33.71 -9.02
C VAL A 19 -23.36 -34.88 -8.82
N VAL A 20 -24.60 -34.61 -8.42
CA VAL A 20 -25.63 -35.64 -8.25
C VAL A 20 -25.94 -36.34 -9.59
N ALA A 21 -26.01 -35.59 -10.68
CA ALA A 21 -26.25 -36.17 -12.01
C ALA A 21 -25.09 -37.10 -12.43
N LEU A 22 -23.83 -36.67 -12.22
CA LEU A 22 -22.66 -37.49 -12.54
C LEU A 22 -22.59 -38.75 -11.69
N THR A 23 -22.92 -38.68 -10.40
CA THR A 23 -22.98 -39.88 -9.54
C THR A 23 -24.08 -40.84 -9.96
N ALA A 24 -25.27 -40.32 -10.27
CA ALA A 24 -26.38 -41.16 -10.75
C ALA A 24 -26.04 -41.84 -12.08
N LEU A 25 -25.40 -41.13 -13.04
CA LEU A 25 -24.96 -41.74 -14.30
C LEU A 25 -23.93 -42.86 -14.08
N SER A 26 -23.01 -42.65 -13.13
CA SER A 26 -21.99 -43.63 -12.76
C SER A 26 -22.62 -44.92 -12.20
N GLU A 27 -23.65 -44.78 -11.35
CA GLU A 27 -24.37 -45.92 -10.76
C GLU A 27 -25.12 -46.74 -11.85
N VAL A 28 -25.59 -46.12 -12.90
CA VAL A 28 -26.23 -46.77 -14.05
C VAL A 28 -25.21 -47.43 -14.99
N GLY A 29 -23.91 -47.32 -14.71
CA GLY A 29 -22.83 -47.91 -15.49
C GLY A 29 -22.36 -47.06 -16.68
N VAL A 30 -22.76 -45.81 -16.78
CA VAL A 30 -22.28 -44.88 -17.82
C VAL A 30 -20.86 -44.44 -17.47
N ASN A 31 -19.94 -44.48 -18.45
CA ASN A 31 -18.61 -43.99 -18.26
C ASN A 31 -18.59 -42.44 -18.15
N VAL A 32 -18.42 -41.94 -16.91
CA VAL A 32 -18.39 -40.50 -16.61
C VAL A 32 -17.02 -39.86 -16.82
N ALA A 33 -15.96 -40.63 -17.12
CA ALA A 33 -14.62 -40.12 -17.28
C ALA A 33 -14.47 -38.99 -18.32
N PRO A 34 -15.12 -39.07 -19.51
CA PRO A 34 -15.08 -37.95 -20.48
C PRO A 34 -15.78 -36.69 -19.97
N LEU A 35 -16.85 -36.85 -19.19
CA LEU A 35 -17.62 -35.73 -18.62
C LEU A 35 -16.78 -35.02 -17.51
N LEU A 36 -16.11 -35.81 -16.69
CA LEU A 36 -15.18 -35.29 -15.67
C LEU A 36 -13.98 -34.57 -16.31
N ALA A 37 -13.43 -35.12 -17.40
CA ALA A 37 -12.37 -34.46 -18.15
C ALA A 37 -12.81 -33.08 -18.70
N GLY A 38 -14.01 -33.04 -19.31
CA GLY A 38 -14.62 -31.79 -19.78
C GLY A 38 -14.88 -30.78 -18.65
N ALA A 39 -15.44 -31.25 -17.53
CA ALA A 39 -15.65 -30.43 -16.34
C ALA A 39 -14.32 -29.88 -15.76
N GLY A 40 -13.26 -30.69 -15.82
CA GLY A 40 -11.91 -30.27 -15.43
C GLY A 40 -11.39 -29.10 -16.25
N ILE A 41 -11.58 -29.13 -17.58
CA ILE A 41 -11.20 -28.03 -18.47
C ILE A 41 -11.98 -26.75 -18.13
N VAL A 42 -13.28 -26.86 -17.89
CA VAL A 42 -14.12 -25.74 -17.46
C VAL A 42 -13.65 -25.21 -16.10
N GLY A 43 -13.31 -26.10 -15.15
CA GLY A 43 -12.76 -25.74 -13.85
C GLY A 43 -11.45 -24.94 -13.96
N ILE A 44 -10.54 -25.34 -14.84
CA ILE A 44 -9.30 -24.62 -15.11
C ILE A 44 -9.61 -23.23 -15.69
N ALA A 45 -10.53 -23.12 -16.65
CA ALA A 45 -10.91 -21.83 -17.23
C ALA A 45 -11.49 -20.86 -16.19
N VAL A 46 -12.37 -21.36 -15.31
CA VAL A 46 -12.94 -20.58 -14.19
C VAL A 46 -11.84 -20.20 -13.18
N GLY A 47 -10.91 -21.12 -12.90
CA GLY A 47 -9.77 -20.89 -12.03
C GLY A 47 -8.90 -19.71 -12.52
N PHE A 48 -8.50 -19.74 -13.78
CA PHE A 48 -7.76 -18.62 -14.39
C PHE A 48 -8.56 -17.32 -14.42
N GLY A 49 -9.88 -17.40 -14.72
CA GLY A 49 -10.75 -16.23 -14.72
C GLY A 49 -10.92 -15.58 -13.35
N SER A 50 -10.83 -16.37 -12.27
CA SER A 50 -10.97 -15.91 -10.88
C SER A 50 -9.64 -15.64 -10.16
N GLN A 51 -8.50 -15.85 -10.81
CA GLN A 51 -7.17 -15.75 -10.21
C GLN A 51 -6.92 -14.40 -9.48
N LYS A 52 -7.30 -13.28 -10.11
CA LYS A 52 -7.13 -11.96 -9.49
C LYS A 52 -8.00 -11.77 -8.24
N LEU A 53 -9.19 -12.34 -8.23
CA LEU A 53 -10.07 -12.29 -7.05
C LEU A 53 -9.45 -13.04 -5.87
N VAL A 54 -8.91 -14.24 -6.12
CA VAL A 54 -8.23 -15.03 -5.11
C VAL A 54 -6.97 -14.30 -4.61
N GLN A 55 -6.20 -13.72 -5.52
CA GLN A 55 -5.03 -12.91 -5.19
C GLN A 55 -5.41 -11.71 -4.31
N ASP A 56 -6.48 -10.95 -4.65
CA ASP A 56 -6.96 -9.84 -3.85
C ASP A 56 -7.25 -10.26 -2.41
N LEU A 57 -7.96 -11.39 -2.24
CA LEU A 57 -8.34 -11.89 -0.92
C LEU A 57 -7.12 -12.32 -0.09
N ILE A 58 -6.20 -13.06 -0.70
CA ILE A 58 -4.98 -13.54 -0.01
C ILE A 58 -4.09 -12.36 0.36
N THR A 59 -3.78 -11.47 -0.58
CA THR A 59 -2.92 -10.30 -0.33
C THR A 59 -3.57 -9.38 0.71
N GLY A 60 -4.88 -9.13 0.60
CA GLY A 60 -5.62 -8.31 1.56
C GLY A 60 -5.58 -8.89 2.98
N LEU A 61 -5.72 -10.21 3.12
CA LEU A 61 -5.63 -10.89 4.40
C LEU A 61 -4.24 -10.70 5.03
N PHE A 62 -3.15 -10.90 4.27
CA PHE A 62 -1.79 -10.72 4.78
C PHE A 62 -1.50 -9.26 5.14
N LEU A 63 -1.87 -8.29 4.32
CA LEU A 63 -1.70 -6.87 4.62
C LEU A 63 -2.41 -6.44 5.91
N LEU A 64 -3.60 -7.02 6.17
CA LEU A 64 -4.35 -6.76 7.40
C LEU A 64 -3.74 -7.47 8.61
N LEU A 65 -3.28 -8.72 8.46
CA LEU A 65 -2.64 -9.48 9.55
C LEU A 65 -1.30 -8.86 9.96
N GLU A 66 -0.48 -8.43 9.00
CA GLU A 66 0.81 -7.79 9.24
C GLU A 66 0.66 -6.31 9.64
N ASN A 67 -0.55 -5.77 9.56
CA ASN A 67 -0.85 -4.40 9.93
C ASN A 67 0.04 -3.36 9.19
N VAL A 68 0.37 -3.64 7.94
CA VAL A 68 1.26 -2.81 7.10
C VAL A 68 0.68 -1.42 6.86
N VAL A 69 -0.66 -1.33 6.77
CA VAL A 69 -1.40 -0.12 6.45
C VAL A 69 -2.60 0.01 7.40
N GLN A 70 -2.82 1.21 7.93
CA GLN A 70 -3.99 1.56 8.75
C GLN A 70 -4.76 2.73 8.14
N VAL A 71 -6.04 2.85 8.51
CA VAL A 71 -6.84 4.03 8.16
C VAL A 71 -6.21 5.27 8.82
N GLY A 72 -6.01 6.31 8.02
CA GLY A 72 -5.32 7.54 8.41
C GLY A 72 -3.85 7.59 8.00
N ASP A 73 -3.20 6.46 7.66
CA ASP A 73 -1.83 6.47 7.16
C ASP A 73 -1.75 7.18 5.79
N VAL A 74 -0.68 7.91 5.56
CA VAL A 74 -0.30 8.42 4.24
C VAL A 74 0.57 7.37 3.57
N VAL A 75 0.08 6.82 2.45
CA VAL A 75 0.75 5.73 1.75
C VAL A 75 0.86 6.01 0.26
N THR A 76 1.88 5.41 -0.35
CA THR A 76 1.99 5.30 -1.81
C THR A 76 1.82 3.83 -2.18
N VAL A 77 0.78 3.53 -2.95
CA VAL A 77 0.44 2.18 -3.40
C VAL A 77 0.47 2.16 -4.91
N SER A 78 1.38 1.38 -5.50
CA SER A 78 1.55 1.28 -6.96
C SER A 78 1.65 2.64 -7.67
N GLY A 79 2.37 3.59 -7.05
CA GLY A 79 2.57 4.94 -7.59
C GLY A 79 1.45 5.95 -7.29
N LEU A 80 0.37 5.53 -6.62
CA LEU A 80 -0.72 6.42 -6.19
C LEU A 80 -0.54 6.78 -4.72
N THR A 81 -0.39 8.07 -4.44
CA THR A 81 -0.19 8.57 -3.07
C THR A 81 -1.49 9.15 -2.51
N GLY A 82 -1.77 8.85 -1.25
CA GLY A 82 -2.93 9.40 -0.56
C GLY A 82 -3.06 8.90 0.87
N THR A 83 -4.02 9.50 1.58
CA THR A 83 -4.40 9.06 2.93
C THR A 83 -5.36 7.88 2.83
N VAL A 84 -5.12 6.85 3.58
CA VAL A 84 -5.98 5.66 3.64
C VAL A 84 -7.31 6.03 4.29
N GLU A 85 -8.40 5.99 3.54
CA GLU A 85 -9.74 6.20 4.06
C GLU A 85 -10.38 4.91 4.57
N ASN A 86 -10.15 3.83 3.84
CA ASN A 86 -10.75 2.53 4.16
C ASN A 86 -9.90 1.40 3.59
N VAL A 87 -9.82 0.31 4.32
CA VAL A 87 -9.23 -0.95 3.87
C VAL A 87 -10.33 -2.01 3.88
N SER A 88 -10.70 -2.49 2.72
CA SER A 88 -11.69 -3.56 2.52
C SER A 88 -10.98 -4.89 2.32
N ILE A 89 -11.74 -5.99 2.26
CA ILE A 89 -11.18 -7.34 2.12
C ILE A 89 -10.37 -7.55 0.82
N ARG A 90 -10.62 -6.75 -0.23
CA ARG A 90 -9.95 -6.87 -1.53
C ARG A 90 -9.41 -5.57 -2.13
N THR A 91 -9.69 -4.42 -1.50
CA THR A 91 -9.31 -3.11 -2.03
C THR A 91 -8.85 -2.18 -0.91
N ILE A 92 -7.92 -1.30 -1.23
CA ILE A 92 -7.59 -0.14 -0.42
C ILE A 92 -8.15 1.11 -1.10
N ARG A 93 -8.70 2.02 -0.29
CA ARG A 93 -9.23 3.30 -0.73
C ARG A 93 -8.36 4.43 -0.19
N LEU A 94 -7.79 5.22 -1.11
CA LEU A 94 -6.90 6.33 -0.79
C LEU A 94 -7.54 7.66 -1.20
N ARG A 95 -7.40 8.68 -0.37
CA ARG A 95 -7.74 10.07 -0.68
C ARG A 95 -6.47 10.83 -1.03
N ALA A 96 -6.34 11.28 -2.28
CA ALA A 96 -5.23 12.11 -2.69
C ALA A 96 -5.40 13.56 -2.21
N SER A 97 -4.32 14.34 -2.25
CA SER A 97 -4.31 15.74 -1.78
C SER A 97 -5.20 16.68 -2.61
N ASP A 98 -5.48 16.32 -3.88
CA ASP A 98 -6.41 17.02 -4.76
C ASP A 98 -7.89 16.68 -4.50
N GLY A 99 -8.16 15.79 -3.52
CA GLY A 99 -9.48 15.31 -3.17
C GLY A 99 -9.97 14.13 -4.00
N SER A 100 -9.21 13.66 -4.98
CA SER A 100 -9.55 12.45 -5.74
C SER A 100 -9.49 11.20 -4.88
N VAL A 101 -10.29 10.19 -5.24
CA VAL A 101 -10.33 8.91 -4.54
C VAL A 101 -9.82 7.80 -5.44
N HIS A 102 -8.74 7.17 -5.00
CA HIS A 102 -8.20 5.98 -5.66
C HIS A 102 -8.71 4.71 -4.96
N ILE A 103 -9.27 3.80 -5.75
CA ILE A 103 -9.69 2.47 -5.28
C ILE A 103 -8.76 1.47 -5.95
N VAL A 104 -7.84 0.91 -5.18
CA VAL A 104 -6.79 0.02 -5.68
C VAL A 104 -7.09 -1.41 -5.22
N PRO A 105 -7.30 -2.37 -6.14
CA PRO A 105 -7.43 -3.78 -5.78
C PRO A 105 -6.07 -4.33 -5.36
N PHE A 106 -6.04 -5.24 -4.41
CA PHE A 106 -4.77 -5.79 -3.89
C PHE A 106 -3.96 -6.57 -4.94
N SER A 107 -4.62 -7.14 -5.96
CA SER A 107 -3.93 -7.77 -7.09
C SER A 107 -3.13 -6.80 -7.96
N ALA A 108 -3.40 -5.50 -7.86
CA ALA A 108 -2.63 -4.45 -8.54
C ALA A 108 -1.52 -3.87 -7.66
N VAL A 109 -1.43 -4.27 -6.39
CA VAL A 109 -0.44 -3.78 -5.44
C VAL A 109 0.87 -4.54 -5.63
N THR A 110 1.90 -3.84 -6.11
CA THR A 110 3.25 -4.37 -6.27
C THR A 110 4.19 -3.94 -5.14
N SER A 111 3.95 -2.74 -4.62
CA SER A 111 4.71 -2.17 -3.51
C SER A 111 3.83 -1.23 -2.69
N VAL A 112 4.13 -1.14 -1.41
CA VAL A 112 3.50 -0.20 -0.48
C VAL A 112 4.61 0.56 0.23
N THR A 113 4.60 1.89 0.12
CA THR A 113 5.42 2.79 0.92
C THR A 113 4.51 3.48 1.93
N ASN A 114 4.77 3.30 3.21
CA ASN A 114 4.01 3.95 4.28
C ASN A 114 4.85 5.11 4.85
N ALA A 115 4.40 6.35 4.61
CA ALA A 115 5.09 7.55 5.08
C ALA A 115 4.69 7.97 6.50
N SER A 116 3.66 7.35 7.08
CA SER A 116 3.17 7.65 8.44
C SER A 116 3.81 6.76 9.51
N ARG A 117 4.58 5.76 9.12
CA ARG A 117 5.15 4.78 10.04
C ARG A 117 6.66 4.82 10.05
N GLY A 118 7.21 4.67 11.24
CA GLY A 118 8.65 4.70 11.47
C GLY A 118 9.17 6.10 11.73
N ALA A 119 10.49 6.26 11.61
CA ALA A 119 11.15 7.55 11.65
C ALA A 119 11.12 8.15 10.24
N GLY A 120 10.64 9.37 10.12
CA GLY A 120 10.77 10.17 8.90
C GLY A 120 12.01 11.05 8.98
N ASN A 121 12.63 11.31 7.84
CA ASN A 121 13.69 12.31 7.76
C ASN A 121 13.08 13.66 7.40
N ALA A 122 13.32 14.68 8.21
CA ALA A 122 12.94 16.05 7.90
C ALA A 122 14.07 16.73 7.12
N ALA A 123 13.78 17.13 5.88
CA ALA A 123 14.72 17.87 5.07
C ALA A 123 14.87 19.31 5.61
N VAL A 124 16.11 19.74 5.84
CA VAL A 124 16.46 21.09 6.27
C VAL A 124 17.11 21.83 5.10
N ASN A 125 16.43 22.84 4.58
CA ASN A 125 16.92 23.67 3.48
C ASN A 125 16.98 25.12 3.95
N VAL A 126 18.18 25.68 4.09
CA VAL A 126 18.39 27.05 4.56
C VAL A 126 19.13 27.85 3.51
N SER A 127 18.50 28.92 3.02
CA SER A 127 19.11 29.83 2.06
C SER A 127 19.76 31.01 2.79
N VAL A 128 21.05 31.21 2.54
CA VAL A 128 21.86 32.27 3.13
C VAL A 128 22.48 33.18 2.06
N SER A 129 22.75 34.43 2.43
CA SER A 129 23.45 35.37 1.54
C SER A 129 24.88 34.91 1.27
N TYR A 130 25.41 35.19 0.07
CA TYR A 130 26.83 34.98 -0.27
C TYR A 130 27.85 35.64 0.69
N LYS A 131 27.42 36.63 1.45
CA LYS A 131 28.29 37.32 2.38
C LYS A 131 28.52 36.53 3.68
N GLU A 132 27.67 35.52 3.90
CA GLU A 132 27.77 34.69 5.10
C GLU A 132 28.71 33.51 4.87
N ASP A 133 29.40 33.16 5.94
CA ASP A 133 30.24 31.97 5.99
C ASP A 133 29.34 30.72 6.15
N THR A 134 29.30 29.90 5.11
CA THR A 134 28.48 28.68 5.08
C THR A 134 28.86 27.67 6.15
N ASP A 135 30.16 27.59 6.53
CA ASP A 135 30.63 26.68 7.56
C ASP A 135 30.16 27.14 8.94
N ARG A 136 30.20 28.44 9.19
CA ARG A 136 29.67 29.05 10.42
C ARG A 136 28.17 28.84 10.54
N VAL A 137 27.44 29.03 9.46
CA VAL A 137 25.98 28.79 9.44
C VAL A 137 25.66 27.30 9.64
N GLY A 138 26.44 26.43 9.04
CA GLY A 138 26.30 24.98 9.24
C GLY A 138 26.52 24.56 10.70
N GLN A 139 27.51 25.15 11.36
CA GLN A 139 27.75 24.91 12.80
C GLN A 139 26.59 25.43 13.65
N LEU A 140 26.11 26.63 13.36
CA LEU A 140 24.95 27.22 14.04
C LEU A 140 23.71 26.37 13.93
N LEU A 141 23.43 25.81 12.74
CA LEU A 141 22.29 24.90 12.53
C LEU A 141 22.41 23.63 13.36
N LYS A 142 23.62 23.06 13.47
CA LYS A 142 23.85 21.88 14.32
C LYS A 142 23.64 22.21 15.81
N ASP A 143 24.09 23.37 16.25
CA ASP A 143 23.95 23.82 17.65
C ASP A 143 22.46 24.05 17.98
N ILE A 144 21.68 24.65 17.06
CA ILE A 144 20.23 24.86 17.22
C ILE A 144 19.51 23.51 17.34
N VAL A 145 19.80 22.56 16.46
CA VAL A 145 19.13 21.22 16.51
C VAL A 145 19.50 20.49 17.79
N LYS A 146 20.74 20.64 18.27
CA LYS A 146 21.16 20.07 19.55
C LYS A 146 20.41 20.69 20.73
N GLU A 147 20.22 22.01 20.73
CA GLU A 147 19.41 22.71 21.73
C GLU A 147 17.96 22.26 21.70
N MET A 148 17.34 22.17 20.50
CA MET A 148 15.99 21.67 20.35
C MET A 148 15.82 20.24 20.91
N ARG A 149 16.83 19.38 20.78
CA ARG A 149 16.76 18.02 21.35
C ARG A 149 16.80 18.01 22.89
N GLU A 150 17.27 19.04 23.52
CA GLU A 150 17.25 19.17 24.99
C GLU A 150 15.89 19.63 25.51
N GLU A 151 15.06 20.27 24.66
CA GLU A 151 13.73 20.71 25.02
C GLU A 151 12.77 19.52 25.13
N ALA A 152 11.90 19.54 26.14
CA ALA A 152 10.97 18.46 26.45
C ALA A 152 9.96 18.18 25.32
N GLU A 153 9.63 19.21 24.53
CA GLU A 153 8.68 19.15 23.43
C GLU A 153 9.27 18.39 22.21
N TYR A 154 10.52 18.69 21.84
CA TYR A 154 11.16 18.15 20.62
C TYR A 154 11.96 16.88 20.86
N ARG A 155 12.38 16.64 22.10
CA ARG A 155 13.17 15.47 22.48
C ARG A 155 12.62 14.12 22.01
N PRO A 156 11.31 13.84 22.07
CA PRO A 156 10.75 12.57 21.55
C PRO A 156 10.69 12.52 20.02
N LEU A 157 10.74 13.68 19.33
CA LEU A 157 10.57 13.80 17.89
C LEU A 157 11.91 13.74 17.16
N ILE A 158 12.94 14.40 17.67
CA ILE A 158 14.27 14.46 17.03
C ILE A 158 15.13 13.31 17.54
N ARG A 159 15.32 12.29 16.70
CA ARG A 159 16.05 11.07 17.07
C ARG A 159 17.54 11.10 16.76
N SER A 160 17.93 11.86 15.74
CA SER A 160 19.32 11.97 15.26
C SER A 160 19.84 13.40 15.31
N ASP A 161 21.14 13.56 15.18
CA ASP A 161 21.76 14.85 14.97
C ASP A 161 21.51 15.32 13.53
N LEU A 162 21.59 16.64 13.31
CA LEU A 162 21.50 17.21 11.97
C LEU A 162 22.68 16.76 11.12
N GLU A 163 22.39 16.04 10.06
CA GLU A 163 23.34 15.68 9.02
C GLU A 163 23.30 16.75 7.92
N LEU A 164 24.38 17.54 7.80
CA LEU A 164 24.51 18.55 6.75
C LEU A 164 25.29 17.98 5.58
N TRP A 165 24.74 18.11 4.38
CA TRP A 165 25.39 17.70 3.15
C TRP A 165 26.19 18.80 2.48
N GLY A 166 25.99 20.05 2.93
CA GLY A 166 26.69 21.24 2.44
C GLY A 166 25.82 22.11 1.55
N VAL A 167 26.47 22.88 0.67
CA VAL A 167 25.78 23.78 -0.26
C VAL A 167 25.34 23.00 -1.48
N ASP A 168 24.03 22.88 -1.69
CA ASP A 168 23.43 22.18 -2.83
C ASP A 168 23.28 23.11 -4.04
N LYS A 169 22.79 24.31 -3.81
CA LYS A 169 22.45 25.24 -4.89
C LYS A 169 22.95 26.65 -4.56
N VAL A 170 23.50 27.28 -5.59
CA VAL A 170 23.91 28.67 -5.56
C VAL A 170 23.10 29.44 -6.61
N ASP A 171 22.28 30.38 -6.20
CA ASP A 171 21.34 31.10 -7.05
C ASP A 171 21.52 32.62 -6.84
N GLY A 172 21.83 33.35 -7.93
CA GLY A 172 21.91 34.84 -8.02
C GLY A 172 22.51 35.59 -6.85
N SER A 173 21.98 35.45 -5.64
CA SER A 173 22.40 36.16 -4.43
C SER A 173 22.44 35.29 -3.16
N MET A 174 22.06 34.02 -3.26
CA MET A 174 21.92 33.11 -2.12
C MET A 174 22.61 31.77 -2.37
N ALA A 175 23.12 31.18 -1.30
CA ALA A 175 23.56 29.79 -1.25
C ALA A 175 22.57 28.99 -0.38
N THR A 176 22.12 27.84 -0.85
CA THR A 176 21.22 26.97 -0.09
C THR A 176 22.00 25.82 0.53
N ILE A 177 22.02 25.77 1.85
CA ILE A 177 22.59 24.68 2.64
C ILE A 177 21.50 23.64 2.86
N VAL A 178 21.80 22.38 2.60
CA VAL A 178 20.89 21.26 2.73
C VAL A 178 21.37 20.25 3.73
N GLY A 179 20.43 19.62 4.41
CA GLY A 179 20.67 18.57 5.37
C GLY A 179 19.38 17.84 5.73
N GLN A 180 19.48 16.93 6.69
CA GLN A 180 18.34 16.18 7.22
C GLN A 180 18.50 15.89 8.70
N ILE A 181 17.37 15.72 9.37
CA ILE A 181 17.24 15.26 10.76
C ILE A 181 16.42 13.98 10.79
#